data_d5906ce9cc02e4a43e3a18621245e524
#
_entry.id   d5906ce9cc02e4a43e3a18621245e524
#
_cell.length_a   1.000
_cell.length_b   1.000
_cell.length_c   1.000
_cell.angle_alpha   90.00
_cell.angle_beta   90.00
_cell.angle_gamma   90.00
#
_symmetry.space_group_name_H-M   'P 1'
#
loop_
_entity.id
_entity.type
_entity.pdbx_description
1 polymer ?
#
loop_
_entity_poly.entity_id
_entity_poly.type
_entity_poly.pdbx_seq_one_letter_code
_entity_poly.pdbx_strand_id
1 'polypeptide(L)'
;AVCCGGVVSDEVYPRWPISNWLSSFLKLNEKGWCRKGRYPISLNAHADAFKKCVANNPAKFRDFVFKLTARNDIKDIYKEAGVVGLLIGGNEPNSLWEITKPYITINYATENSYSFCQIAEYYIQNGNEHLDDILRLAEAITKISFDKKSSLIDSSQNDSSNLERRATHLLESAINSPQGHAMKLLIRACAIPERRVQIYNFISSTLPYLSDCLRTLPLHYLYVTEYFDETLYFPLMKEILKELGPEALAIRGDAIQWCYYHKNDIVKEYIDKVESNPLSQLILSQIYFYGLSSEKNLKDCKDRLERILSLGDECIISKIVEISMKSYRLPELYEYSKIFLERYATDDREKVADAYCWYCSELPTDAFDFYCSIAKTWAGKRHREIHEQLDYIMK
;
A
#
# COMPACT_ATOMS: atom_id res chain seq x y z
N ALA A 1 22.59 2.28 1.61
CA ALA A 1 22.06 3.56 1.09
C ALA A 1 23.16 4.62 1.25
N VAL A 2 23.61 5.22 0.14
CA VAL A 2 24.58 6.32 0.16
C VAL A 2 23.78 7.58 0.52
N CYS A 3 24.03 8.19 1.69
CA CYS A 3 23.42 9.44 2.06
C CYS A 3 24.00 10.57 1.19
N CYS A 4 23.21 11.02 0.21
CA CYS A 4 23.55 12.18 -0.62
C CYS A 4 23.11 13.47 0.08
N GLY A 5 24.02 14.41 0.30
CA GLY A 5 23.72 15.70 0.92
C GLY A 5 23.44 16.81 -0.12
N GLY A 6 22.84 17.91 0.32
CA GLY A 6 22.72 19.15 -0.46
C GLY A 6 24.06 19.89 -0.59
N VAL A 7 24.07 21.00 -1.37
CA VAL A 7 25.25 21.84 -1.61
C VAL A 7 25.75 22.48 -0.31
N VAL A 8 24.84 22.81 0.58
CA VAL A 8 25.07 23.34 1.94
C VAL A 8 24.13 22.66 2.92
N SER A 9 24.28 22.89 4.21
CA SER A 9 23.34 22.41 5.23
C SER A 9 21.95 23.03 5.04
N ASP A 10 20.90 22.30 5.42
CA ASP A 10 19.50 22.72 5.28
C ASP A 10 19.21 24.08 5.98
N GLU A 11 19.95 24.42 7.03
CA GLU A 11 19.82 25.69 7.77
C GLU A 11 20.31 26.91 6.98
N VAL A 12 21.20 26.71 5.99
CA VAL A 12 21.81 27.78 5.19
C VAL A 12 20.94 28.15 3.98
N TYR A 13 20.25 27.17 3.38
CA TYR A 13 19.44 27.37 2.17
C TYR A 13 18.38 28.47 2.28
N PRO A 14 17.65 28.65 3.38
CA PRO A 14 16.64 29.72 3.50
C PRO A 14 17.22 31.12 3.39
N ARG A 15 18.53 31.30 3.71
CA ARG A 15 19.23 32.58 3.68
C ARG A 15 19.86 32.87 2.34
N TRP A 16 19.84 31.91 1.40
CA TRP A 16 20.49 32.14 0.10
C TRP A 16 19.78 33.23 -0.70
N PRO A 17 20.56 34.17 -1.28
CA PRO A 17 20.02 35.04 -2.30
C PRO A 17 19.68 34.26 -3.59
N ILE A 18 18.75 34.77 -4.38
CA ILE A 18 18.32 34.17 -5.64
C ILE A 18 19.49 33.91 -6.60
N SER A 19 20.47 34.81 -6.64
CA SER A 19 21.68 34.66 -7.47
C SER A 19 22.48 33.40 -7.14
N ASN A 20 22.53 33.00 -5.86
CA ASN A 20 23.22 31.79 -5.44
C ASN A 20 22.50 30.52 -5.93
N TRP A 21 21.18 30.52 -5.91
CA TRP A 21 20.38 29.44 -6.47
C TRP A 21 20.66 29.27 -7.96
N LEU A 22 20.57 30.36 -8.74
CA LEU A 22 20.84 30.32 -10.17
C LEU A 22 22.25 29.81 -10.48
N SER A 23 23.25 30.36 -9.79
CA SER A 23 24.65 29.96 -9.94
C SER A 23 24.88 28.49 -9.60
N SER A 24 24.18 27.97 -8.58
CA SER A 24 24.29 26.57 -8.20
C SER A 24 23.63 25.64 -9.24
N PHE A 25 22.50 26.02 -9.81
CA PHE A 25 21.82 25.23 -10.86
C PHE A 25 22.71 25.12 -12.11
N LEU A 26 23.30 26.19 -12.56
CA LEU A 26 24.21 26.20 -13.69
C LEU A 26 25.43 25.31 -13.45
N LYS A 27 26.00 25.34 -12.25
CA LYS A 27 27.19 24.54 -11.90
C LYS A 27 26.87 23.05 -11.76
N LEU A 28 25.66 22.67 -11.33
CA LEU A 28 25.24 21.29 -11.13
C LEU A 28 24.57 20.69 -12.38
N ASN A 29 24.48 21.44 -13.46
CA ASN A 29 23.86 21.01 -14.70
C ASN A 29 24.59 19.84 -15.40
N GLU A 30 25.94 19.80 -15.34
CA GLU A 30 26.74 18.92 -16.18
C GLU A 30 27.32 17.69 -15.46
N LYS A 31 27.68 17.78 -14.21
CA LYS A 31 28.26 16.66 -13.44
C LYS A 31 27.93 16.78 -11.96
N GLY A 32 27.55 15.66 -11.35
CA GLY A 32 27.40 15.58 -9.91
C GLY A 32 28.64 16.11 -9.20
N TRP A 33 28.48 17.12 -8.36
CA TRP A 33 29.58 17.76 -7.61
C TRP A 33 30.07 16.82 -6.51
N CYS A 34 31.32 16.37 -6.59
CA CYS A 34 32.00 15.80 -5.44
C CYS A 34 32.87 16.85 -4.79
N ARG A 35 32.56 17.31 -3.58
CA ARG A 35 33.55 17.96 -2.73
C ARG A 35 34.57 16.92 -2.30
N LYS A 36 35.86 17.17 -2.47
CA LYS A 36 36.93 16.32 -1.93
C LYS A 36 36.61 16.01 -0.45
N GLY A 37 36.40 14.73 -0.11
CA GLY A 37 36.21 14.25 1.24
C GLY A 37 34.78 14.33 1.81
N ARG A 38 33.73 14.58 1.02
CA ARG A 38 32.31 14.52 1.42
C ARG A 38 31.47 13.76 0.41
N TYR A 39 30.28 13.31 0.87
CA TYR A 39 29.31 12.60 0.05
C TYR A 39 28.96 13.38 -1.23
N PRO A 40 28.70 12.68 -2.35
CA PRO A 40 28.29 13.30 -3.60
C PRO A 40 27.01 14.11 -3.41
N ILE A 41 26.95 15.29 -4.04
CA ILE A 41 25.74 16.10 -4.05
C ILE A 41 24.75 15.50 -5.02
N SER A 42 23.55 15.16 -4.54
CA SER A 42 22.46 14.70 -5.36
C SER A 42 21.72 15.89 -5.97
N LEU A 43 21.46 15.82 -7.29
CA LEU A 43 20.58 16.79 -7.97
C LEU A 43 19.21 16.83 -7.30
N ASN A 44 18.66 15.66 -6.96
CA ASN A 44 17.35 15.54 -6.30
C ASN A 44 17.36 16.23 -4.93
N ALA A 45 18.37 15.96 -4.10
CA ALA A 45 18.47 16.61 -2.77
C ALA A 45 18.58 18.13 -2.88
N HIS A 46 19.29 18.64 -3.90
CA HIS A 46 19.39 20.08 -4.12
C HIS A 46 18.09 20.70 -4.65
N ALA A 47 17.39 20.00 -5.55
CA ALA A 47 16.07 20.39 -6.03
C ALA A 47 15.02 20.38 -4.90
N ASP A 48 15.06 19.36 -4.03
CA ASP A 48 14.17 19.27 -2.86
C ASP A 48 14.43 20.40 -1.85
N ALA A 49 15.68 20.75 -1.62
CA ALA A 49 16.01 21.91 -0.78
C ALA A 49 15.48 23.23 -1.39
N PHE A 50 15.58 23.38 -2.71
CA PHE A 50 15.01 24.52 -3.42
C PHE A 50 13.48 24.55 -3.29
N LYS A 51 12.81 23.41 -3.55
CA LYS A 51 11.36 23.26 -3.40
C LYS A 51 10.88 23.71 -2.01
N LYS A 52 11.55 23.23 -0.95
CA LYS A 52 11.26 23.64 0.45
C LYS A 52 11.43 25.15 0.68
N CYS A 53 12.49 25.73 0.14
CA CYS A 53 12.72 27.17 0.28
C CYS A 53 11.67 28.02 -0.45
N VAL A 54 11.25 27.59 -1.64
CA VAL A 54 10.16 28.22 -2.39
C VAL A 54 8.85 28.11 -1.63
N ALA A 55 8.52 26.92 -1.14
CA ALA A 55 7.30 26.66 -0.36
C ALA A 55 7.22 27.53 0.90
N ASN A 56 8.34 27.69 1.61
CA ASN A 56 8.39 28.50 2.84
C ASN A 56 8.35 30.02 2.60
N ASN A 57 8.68 30.49 1.40
CA ASN A 57 8.65 31.91 1.05
C ASN A 57 8.28 32.12 -0.43
N PRO A 58 7.05 31.77 -0.83
CA PRO A 58 6.63 31.79 -2.23
C PRO A 58 6.70 33.19 -2.84
N ALA A 59 6.39 34.23 -2.08
CA ALA A 59 6.44 35.62 -2.56
C ALA A 59 7.84 36.03 -3.01
N LYS A 60 8.89 35.63 -2.27
CA LYS A 60 10.30 35.87 -2.64
C LYS A 60 10.68 35.19 -3.94
N PHE A 61 10.16 34.00 -4.19
CA PHE A 61 10.64 33.16 -5.28
C PHE A 61 9.74 33.21 -6.54
N ARG A 62 8.52 33.74 -6.47
CA ARG A 62 7.56 33.71 -7.55
C ARG A 62 8.14 34.16 -8.89
N ASP A 63 8.63 35.41 -8.96
CA ASP A 63 9.18 35.96 -10.20
C ASP A 63 10.43 35.21 -10.69
N PHE A 64 11.20 34.68 -9.74
CA PHE A 64 12.38 33.88 -10.07
C PHE A 64 11.95 32.54 -10.72
N VAL A 65 10.97 31.86 -10.18
CA VAL A 65 10.46 30.59 -10.75
C VAL A 65 9.89 30.80 -12.13
N PHE A 66 9.10 31.86 -12.36
CA PHE A 66 8.60 32.21 -13.70
C PHE A 66 9.74 32.43 -14.70
N LYS A 67 10.79 33.16 -14.32
CA LYS A 67 11.97 33.34 -15.16
C LYS A 67 12.76 32.05 -15.35
N LEU A 68 12.81 31.18 -14.31
CA LEU A 68 13.53 29.92 -14.34
C LEU A 68 12.89 28.93 -15.32
N THR A 69 11.56 28.84 -15.36
CA THR A 69 10.83 27.95 -16.26
C THR A 69 11.02 28.30 -17.74
N ALA A 70 11.27 29.56 -18.05
CA ALA A 70 11.54 30.02 -19.40
C ALA A 70 12.99 29.75 -19.90
N ARG A 71 13.88 29.26 -19.04
CA ARG A 71 15.30 29.05 -19.40
C ARG A 71 15.54 27.67 -19.96
N ASN A 72 16.26 27.56 -21.07
CA ASN A 72 16.64 26.29 -21.69
C ASN A 72 17.96 25.71 -21.15
N ASP A 73 18.78 26.51 -20.46
CA ASP A 73 20.06 26.13 -19.90
C ASP A 73 19.97 25.61 -18.45
N ILE A 74 18.78 25.43 -17.91
CA ILE A 74 18.52 24.90 -16.57
C ILE A 74 17.78 23.57 -16.69
N LYS A 75 18.21 22.58 -15.90
CA LYS A 75 17.55 21.25 -15.85
C LYS A 75 16.10 21.35 -15.35
N ASP A 76 15.23 20.54 -15.96
CA ASP A 76 13.80 20.54 -15.65
C ASP A 76 13.50 20.19 -14.19
N ILE A 77 14.33 19.37 -13.56
CA ILE A 77 14.17 19.05 -12.12
C ILE A 77 14.16 20.29 -11.21
N TYR A 78 14.92 21.35 -11.55
CA TYR A 78 14.91 22.57 -10.76
C TYR A 78 13.72 23.47 -11.07
N LYS A 79 13.30 23.51 -12.33
CA LYS A 79 12.09 24.23 -12.75
C LYS A 79 10.85 23.62 -12.09
N GLU A 80 10.73 22.30 -12.16
CA GLU A 80 9.68 21.52 -11.52
C GLU A 80 9.65 21.74 -10.01
N ALA A 81 10.80 21.64 -9.34
CA ALA A 81 10.92 21.90 -7.91
C ALA A 81 10.43 23.31 -7.52
N GLY A 82 10.73 24.31 -8.36
CA GLY A 82 10.22 25.67 -8.18
C GLY A 82 8.70 25.76 -8.31
N VAL A 83 8.14 25.16 -9.36
CA VAL A 83 6.69 25.14 -9.60
C VAL A 83 5.94 24.43 -8.47
N VAL A 84 6.38 23.21 -8.09
CA VAL A 84 5.81 22.47 -6.97
C VAL A 84 5.94 23.24 -5.66
N GLY A 85 7.09 23.91 -5.44
CA GLY A 85 7.30 24.75 -4.27
C GLY A 85 6.32 25.93 -4.18
N LEU A 86 6.00 26.58 -5.31
CA LEU A 86 4.99 27.65 -5.34
C LEU A 86 3.58 27.12 -5.02
N LEU A 87 3.22 25.94 -5.54
CA LEU A 87 1.94 25.30 -5.24
C LEU A 87 1.85 24.96 -3.74
N ILE A 88 2.86 24.29 -3.19
CA ILE A 88 2.93 23.98 -1.74
C ILE A 88 2.85 25.25 -0.88
N GLY A 89 3.48 26.33 -1.33
CA GLY A 89 3.47 27.62 -0.64
C GLY A 89 2.13 28.35 -0.66
N GLY A 90 1.07 27.74 -1.19
CA GLY A 90 -0.30 28.25 -1.14
C GLY A 90 -0.61 29.29 -2.22
N ASN A 91 0.17 29.37 -3.31
CA ASN A 91 -0.25 30.15 -4.45
C ASN A 91 -1.46 29.48 -5.13
N GLU A 92 -2.40 30.31 -5.57
CA GLU A 92 -3.56 29.83 -6.32
C GLU A 92 -3.12 29.10 -7.59
N PRO A 93 -3.55 27.84 -7.83
CA PRO A 93 -3.13 27.02 -8.96
C PRO A 93 -3.39 27.70 -10.32
N ASN A 94 -4.56 28.33 -10.51
CA ASN A 94 -4.89 29.02 -11.77
C ASN A 94 -3.85 30.10 -12.12
N SER A 95 -3.33 30.82 -11.12
CA SER A 95 -2.31 31.85 -11.32
C SER A 95 -0.94 31.31 -11.75
N LEU A 96 -0.76 29.99 -11.64
CA LEU A 96 0.46 29.26 -12.00
C LEU A 96 0.30 28.40 -13.26
N TRP A 97 -0.87 28.38 -13.88
CA TRP A 97 -1.18 27.47 -14.99
C TRP A 97 -0.15 27.55 -16.13
N GLU A 98 0.25 28.72 -16.53
CA GLU A 98 1.19 28.89 -17.64
C GLU A 98 2.56 28.21 -17.38
N ILE A 99 2.98 28.14 -16.13
CA ILE A 99 4.24 27.46 -15.77
C ILE A 99 4.05 26.00 -15.36
N THR A 100 2.82 25.56 -15.08
CA THR A 100 2.49 24.17 -14.76
C THR A 100 2.06 23.36 -15.97
N LYS A 101 1.43 23.98 -16.95
CA LYS A 101 0.93 23.35 -18.19
C LYS A 101 1.96 22.46 -18.91
N PRO A 102 3.27 22.80 -19.01
CA PRO A 102 4.27 21.93 -19.61
C PRO A 102 4.42 20.57 -18.92
N TYR A 103 4.06 20.47 -17.62
CA TYR A 103 4.10 19.26 -16.83
C TYR A 103 2.80 18.46 -16.85
N ILE A 104 1.74 19.01 -17.47
CA ILE A 104 0.44 18.37 -17.63
C ILE A 104 0.32 17.84 -19.07
N THR A 105 1.22 16.93 -19.43
CA THR A 105 1.24 16.29 -20.75
C THR A 105 1.44 14.78 -20.59
N ILE A 106 0.96 13.99 -21.56
CA ILE A 106 1.10 12.52 -21.53
C ILE A 106 2.58 12.11 -21.42
N ASN A 107 3.45 12.70 -22.24
CA ASN A 107 4.88 12.35 -22.24
C ASN A 107 5.52 12.63 -20.88
N TYR A 108 5.32 13.83 -20.34
CA TYR A 108 5.86 14.16 -19.03
C TYR A 108 5.29 13.27 -17.92
N ALA A 109 3.99 13.07 -17.90
CA ALA A 109 3.30 12.29 -16.88
C ALA A 109 3.68 10.79 -16.92
N THR A 110 4.05 10.23 -18.08
CA THR A 110 4.55 8.86 -18.17
C THR A 110 6.00 8.72 -17.72
N GLU A 111 6.83 9.70 -17.99
CA GLU A 111 8.25 9.68 -17.60
C GLU A 111 8.47 10.11 -16.14
N ASN A 112 7.64 11.04 -15.64
CA ASN A 112 7.76 11.68 -14.33
C ASN A 112 6.43 11.62 -13.56
N SER A 113 5.81 10.45 -13.50
CA SER A 113 4.44 10.24 -12.99
C SER A 113 4.24 10.70 -11.55
N TYR A 114 5.25 10.56 -10.69
CA TYR A 114 5.19 11.04 -9.32
C TYR A 114 5.07 12.57 -9.25
N SER A 115 5.90 13.27 -10.00
CA SER A 115 5.90 14.73 -10.06
C SER A 115 4.63 15.29 -10.70
N PHE A 116 4.16 14.63 -11.77
CA PHE A 116 2.86 14.93 -12.36
C PHE A 116 1.75 14.85 -11.31
N CYS A 117 1.70 13.76 -10.53
CA CYS A 117 0.69 13.62 -9.50
C CYS A 117 0.78 14.68 -8.42
N GLN A 118 1.99 15.06 -7.98
CA GLN A 118 2.14 16.14 -7.01
C GLN A 118 1.55 17.46 -7.53
N ILE A 119 1.82 17.81 -8.77
CA ILE A 119 1.25 19.02 -9.39
C ILE A 119 -0.27 18.90 -9.51
N ALA A 120 -0.77 17.79 -10.05
CA ALA A 120 -2.18 17.56 -10.30
C ALA A 120 -3.03 17.56 -9.01
N GLU A 121 -2.50 17.02 -7.90
CA GLU A 121 -3.17 17.01 -6.59
C GLU A 121 -3.54 18.42 -6.11
N TYR A 122 -2.69 19.42 -6.35
CA TYR A 122 -3.00 20.82 -5.99
C TYR A 122 -4.18 21.36 -6.76
N TYR A 123 -4.32 20.98 -8.03
CA TYR A 123 -5.46 21.38 -8.85
C TYR A 123 -6.74 20.67 -8.42
N ILE A 124 -6.68 19.41 -8.02
CA ILE A 124 -7.83 18.67 -7.50
C ILE A 124 -8.33 19.27 -6.19
N GLN A 125 -7.42 19.60 -5.28
CA GLN A 125 -7.76 20.13 -3.96
C GLN A 125 -8.39 21.51 -4.00
N ASN A 126 -8.09 22.31 -5.01
CA ASN A 126 -8.56 23.69 -5.11
C ASN A 126 -9.70 23.92 -6.12
N GLY A 127 -10.23 22.84 -6.74
CA GLY A 127 -11.44 22.85 -7.56
C GLY A 127 -11.42 23.89 -8.69
N ASN A 128 -10.43 23.84 -9.61
CA ASN A 128 -10.18 24.91 -10.54
C ASN A 128 -10.58 24.62 -12.00
N GLU A 129 -10.43 25.65 -12.85
CA GLU A 129 -10.82 25.67 -14.28
C GLU A 129 -10.15 24.57 -15.13
N HIS A 130 -8.97 24.07 -14.72
CA HIS A 130 -8.17 23.10 -15.47
C HIS A 130 -8.33 21.65 -14.96
N LEU A 131 -9.23 21.44 -14.02
CA LEU A 131 -9.47 20.12 -13.42
C LEU A 131 -9.85 19.07 -14.47
N ASP A 132 -10.71 19.44 -15.42
CA ASP A 132 -11.17 18.51 -16.46
C ASP A 132 -10.03 18.05 -17.39
N ASP A 133 -9.09 18.93 -17.69
CA ASP A 133 -7.92 18.58 -18.51
C ASP A 133 -6.99 17.61 -17.77
N ILE A 134 -6.81 17.83 -16.47
CA ILE A 134 -6.01 16.95 -15.61
C ILE A 134 -6.66 15.57 -15.46
N LEU A 135 -7.97 15.52 -15.23
CA LEU A 135 -8.71 14.26 -15.13
C LEU A 135 -8.69 13.48 -16.45
N ARG A 136 -8.93 14.13 -17.59
CA ARG A 136 -8.82 13.50 -18.91
C ARG A 136 -7.42 12.96 -19.17
N LEU A 137 -6.37 13.67 -18.75
CA LEU A 137 -5.00 13.19 -18.86
C LEU A 137 -4.76 11.96 -17.99
N ALA A 138 -5.23 11.97 -16.73
CA ALA A 138 -5.15 10.82 -15.84
C ALA A 138 -5.90 9.61 -16.41
N GLU A 139 -7.09 9.80 -16.95
CA GLU A 139 -7.85 8.77 -17.66
C GLU A 139 -7.08 8.19 -18.86
N ALA A 140 -6.45 9.06 -19.65
CA ALA A 140 -5.65 8.64 -20.81
C ALA A 140 -4.43 7.82 -20.37
N ILE A 141 -3.72 8.24 -19.31
CA ILE A 141 -2.56 7.52 -18.78
C ILE A 141 -2.98 6.13 -18.24
N THR A 142 -4.11 6.06 -17.54
CA THR A 142 -4.63 4.79 -17.03
C THR A 142 -4.89 3.76 -18.14
N LYS A 143 -5.24 4.23 -19.34
CA LYS A 143 -5.50 3.38 -20.53
C LYS A 143 -4.26 2.99 -21.32
N ILE A 144 -3.09 3.54 -21.03
CA ILE A 144 -1.85 3.16 -21.73
C ILE A 144 -1.58 1.70 -21.44
N SER A 145 -1.50 0.86 -22.49
CA SER A 145 -1.20 -0.55 -22.32
C SER A 145 0.24 -0.74 -21.83
N PHE A 146 0.38 -1.43 -20.70
CA PHE A 146 1.67 -1.98 -20.29
C PHE A 146 1.97 -3.22 -21.12
N ASP A 147 3.25 -3.45 -21.42
CA ASP A 147 3.71 -4.73 -21.93
C ASP A 147 3.18 -5.86 -21.01
N LYS A 148 2.35 -6.75 -21.56
CA LYS A 148 1.68 -7.85 -20.84
C LYS A 148 2.63 -8.86 -20.16
N LYS A 149 3.94 -8.62 -20.19
CA LYS A 149 4.97 -9.49 -19.61
C LYS A 149 5.05 -9.51 -18.09
N SER A 150 4.23 -8.73 -17.39
CA SER A 150 4.15 -8.79 -15.92
C SER A 150 2.96 -9.60 -15.40
N SER A 151 2.68 -10.76 -15.99
CA SER A 151 1.95 -11.80 -15.26
C SER A 151 2.90 -12.36 -14.20
N LEU A 152 2.92 -11.72 -13.05
CA LEU A 152 3.83 -11.99 -11.94
C LEU A 152 3.50 -13.27 -11.16
N ILE A 153 2.48 -14.01 -11.56
CA ILE A 153 2.15 -15.29 -10.98
C ILE A 153 2.57 -16.36 -11.98
N ASP A 154 3.82 -16.76 -11.89
CA ASP A 154 4.23 -18.07 -12.39
C ASP A 154 3.52 -19.10 -11.49
N SER A 155 2.46 -19.69 -12.02
CA SER A 155 1.62 -20.69 -11.34
C SER A 155 2.39 -21.97 -10.94
N SER A 156 3.67 -22.07 -11.30
CA SER A 156 4.54 -23.22 -11.00
C SER A 156 5.16 -23.20 -9.59
N GLN A 157 5.08 -22.09 -8.85
CA GLN A 157 5.62 -21.99 -7.49
C GLN A 157 4.50 -21.83 -6.46
N ASN A 158 3.91 -22.95 -6.04
CA ASN A 158 2.82 -23.04 -5.04
C ASN A 158 3.30 -22.90 -3.57
N ASP A 159 4.31 -22.11 -3.30
CA ASP A 159 4.78 -21.89 -1.94
C ASP A 159 3.99 -20.73 -1.27
N SER A 160 3.12 -21.09 -0.36
CA SER A 160 2.30 -20.14 0.42
C SER A 160 3.14 -19.15 1.24
N SER A 161 4.37 -19.51 1.62
CA SER A 161 5.29 -18.64 2.37
C SER A 161 5.73 -17.42 1.56
N ASN A 162 5.62 -17.46 0.23
CA ASN A 162 5.98 -16.39 -0.68
C ASN A 162 4.79 -15.52 -1.12
N LEU A 163 3.55 -15.87 -0.74
CA LEU A 163 2.35 -15.18 -1.23
C LEU A 163 2.31 -13.70 -0.81
N GLU A 164 2.53 -13.41 0.47
CA GLU A 164 2.52 -12.04 0.99
C GLU A 164 3.62 -11.19 0.33
N ARG A 165 4.80 -11.75 0.17
CA ARG A 165 5.91 -11.07 -0.50
C ARG A 165 5.60 -10.78 -1.97
N ARG A 166 4.98 -11.73 -2.68
CA ARG A 166 4.57 -11.54 -4.08
C ARG A 166 3.46 -10.50 -4.19
N ALA A 167 2.46 -10.56 -3.32
CA ALA A 167 1.39 -9.59 -3.27
C ALA A 167 1.91 -8.17 -3.00
N THR A 168 2.87 -8.02 -2.08
CA THR A 168 3.54 -6.75 -1.82
C THR A 168 4.27 -6.23 -3.06
N HIS A 169 5.04 -7.07 -3.74
CA HIS A 169 5.71 -6.69 -4.98
C HIS A 169 4.75 -6.30 -6.11
N LEU A 170 3.64 -7.02 -6.24
CA LEU A 170 2.59 -6.70 -7.20
C LEU A 170 2.00 -5.32 -6.93
N LEU A 171 1.64 -5.08 -5.67
CA LEU A 171 1.07 -3.80 -5.24
C LEU A 171 2.06 -2.66 -5.41
N GLU A 172 3.32 -2.82 -4.99
CA GLU A 172 4.37 -1.82 -5.16
C GLU A 172 4.63 -1.49 -6.63
N SER A 173 4.68 -2.52 -7.49
CA SER A 173 4.85 -2.34 -8.92
C SER A 173 3.68 -1.56 -9.53
N ALA A 174 2.45 -1.87 -9.13
CA ALA A 174 1.26 -1.17 -9.59
C ALA A 174 1.24 0.27 -9.09
N ILE A 175 1.47 0.52 -7.79
CA ILE A 175 1.47 1.85 -7.17
C ILE A 175 2.51 2.77 -7.81
N ASN A 176 3.70 2.25 -8.11
CA ASN A 176 4.81 3.04 -8.65
C ASN A 176 4.77 3.18 -10.18
N SER A 177 3.79 2.60 -10.85
CA SER A 177 3.60 2.76 -12.28
C SER A 177 2.93 4.10 -12.63
N PRO A 178 3.12 4.65 -13.84
CA PRO A 178 2.40 5.83 -14.29
C PRO A 178 0.88 5.67 -14.21
N GLN A 179 0.36 4.48 -14.56
CA GLN A 179 -1.06 4.15 -14.48
C GLN A 179 -1.54 4.09 -13.03
N GLY A 180 -0.71 3.55 -12.12
CA GLY A 180 -1.04 3.51 -10.69
C GLY A 180 -1.13 4.90 -10.08
N HIS A 181 -0.19 5.77 -10.44
CA HIS A 181 -0.23 7.17 -10.04
C HIS A 181 -1.47 7.89 -10.60
N ALA A 182 -1.79 7.67 -11.87
CA ALA A 182 -2.99 8.24 -12.49
C ALA A 182 -4.28 7.71 -11.84
N MET A 183 -4.36 6.41 -11.55
CA MET A 183 -5.49 5.80 -10.85
C MET A 183 -5.65 6.40 -9.45
N LYS A 184 -4.58 6.56 -8.69
CA LYS A 184 -4.60 7.21 -7.38
C LYS A 184 -5.12 8.64 -7.47
N LEU A 185 -4.71 9.38 -8.50
CA LEU A 185 -5.15 10.75 -8.73
C LEU A 185 -6.67 10.81 -9.00
N LEU A 186 -7.18 9.93 -9.87
CA LEU A 186 -8.62 9.81 -10.14
C LEU A 186 -9.41 9.50 -8.86
N ILE A 187 -8.94 8.54 -8.06
CA ILE A 187 -9.60 8.17 -6.81
C ILE A 187 -9.61 9.34 -5.82
N ARG A 188 -8.52 10.11 -5.72
CA ARG A 188 -8.53 11.34 -4.92
C ARG A 188 -9.52 12.38 -5.40
N ALA A 189 -9.73 12.46 -6.70
CA ALA A 189 -10.73 13.36 -7.26
C ALA A 189 -12.18 12.95 -6.93
N CYS A 190 -12.42 11.73 -6.41
CA CYS A 190 -13.71 11.34 -5.83
C CYS A 190 -14.10 12.17 -4.59
N ALA A 191 -13.16 12.94 -4.01
CA ALA A 191 -13.48 13.97 -3.00
C ALA A 191 -14.46 15.02 -3.55
N ILE A 192 -14.43 15.26 -4.85
CA ILE A 192 -15.30 16.21 -5.54
C ILE A 192 -16.61 15.49 -5.87
N PRO A 193 -17.73 15.79 -5.16
CA PRO A 193 -18.98 15.03 -5.29
C PRO A 193 -19.49 14.92 -6.72
N GLU A 194 -19.39 16.02 -7.50
CA GLU A 194 -19.88 16.12 -8.87
C GLU A 194 -19.10 15.22 -9.85
N ARG A 195 -17.87 14.82 -9.48
CA ARG A 195 -17.00 13.97 -10.31
C ARG A 195 -17.03 12.51 -9.91
N ARG A 196 -17.51 12.19 -8.72
CA ARG A 196 -17.46 10.86 -8.13
C ARG A 196 -18.07 9.77 -9.01
N VAL A 197 -19.31 9.97 -9.43
CA VAL A 197 -20.02 8.99 -10.29
C VAL A 197 -19.28 8.77 -11.62
N GLN A 198 -18.81 9.86 -12.26
CA GLN A 198 -18.05 9.77 -13.50
C GLN A 198 -16.79 8.92 -13.33
N ILE A 199 -16.04 9.15 -12.25
CA ILE A 199 -14.78 8.44 -11.98
C ILE A 199 -15.04 6.96 -11.68
N TYR A 200 -16.05 6.62 -10.88
CA TYR A 200 -16.43 5.23 -10.64
C TYR A 200 -16.81 4.50 -11.93
N ASN A 201 -17.62 5.13 -12.77
CA ASN A 201 -18.00 4.58 -14.08
C ASN A 201 -16.78 4.40 -14.99
N PHE A 202 -15.85 5.34 -14.97
CA PHE A 202 -14.60 5.23 -15.72
C PHE A 202 -13.77 4.03 -15.25
N ILE A 203 -13.55 3.89 -13.94
CA ILE A 203 -12.80 2.76 -13.36
C ILE A 203 -13.47 1.45 -13.78
N SER A 204 -14.77 1.30 -13.55
CA SER A 204 -15.54 0.11 -13.93
C SER A 204 -15.37 -0.25 -15.41
N SER A 205 -15.54 0.73 -16.30
CA SER A 205 -15.39 0.51 -17.75
C SER A 205 -13.96 0.18 -18.20
N THR A 206 -12.97 0.50 -17.39
CA THR A 206 -11.54 0.30 -17.70
C THR A 206 -11.01 -1.05 -17.19
N LEU A 207 -11.65 -1.66 -16.19
CA LEU A 207 -11.22 -2.91 -15.56
C LEU A 207 -10.82 -4.03 -16.54
N PRO A 208 -11.57 -4.31 -17.62
CA PRO A 208 -11.21 -5.39 -18.55
C PRO A 208 -9.87 -5.17 -19.27
N TYR A 209 -9.42 -3.92 -19.35
CA TYR A 209 -8.19 -3.53 -20.07
C TYR A 209 -6.98 -3.36 -19.15
N LEU A 210 -7.18 -3.36 -17.82
CA LEU A 210 -6.11 -3.24 -16.85
C LEU A 210 -5.39 -4.59 -16.66
N SER A 211 -4.10 -4.54 -16.35
CA SER A 211 -3.37 -5.70 -15.85
C SER A 211 -3.87 -6.09 -14.45
N ASP A 212 -3.65 -7.34 -14.05
CA ASP A 212 -4.08 -7.86 -12.75
C ASP A 212 -3.59 -7.00 -11.58
N CYS A 213 -2.35 -6.51 -11.66
CA CYS A 213 -1.78 -5.60 -10.67
C CYS A 213 -2.58 -4.30 -10.55
N LEU A 214 -2.94 -3.70 -11.69
CA LEU A 214 -3.66 -2.43 -11.71
C LEU A 214 -5.13 -2.57 -11.30
N ARG A 215 -5.75 -3.73 -11.57
CA ARG A 215 -7.13 -4.01 -11.12
C ARG A 215 -7.28 -4.02 -9.60
N THR A 216 -6.21 -4.32 -8.85
CA THR A 216 -6.25 -4.31 -7.39
C THR A 216 -6.20 -2.91 -6.78
N LEU A 217 -5.70 -1.91 -7.52
CA LEU A 217 -5.52 -0.56 -6.99
C LEU A 217 -6.81 0.14 -6.56
N PRO A 218 -7.94 0.03 -7.29
CA PRO A 218 -9.19 0.61 -6.84
C PRO A 218 -9.63 0.06 -5.47
N LEU A 219 -9.46 -1.25 -5.21
CA LEU A 219 -9.75 -1.82 -3.90
C LEU A 219 -8.84 -1.23 -2.82
N HIS A 220 -7.55 -1.05 -3.15
CA HIS A 220 -6.58 -0.50 -2.20
C HIS A 220 -6.88 0.95 -1.83
N TYR A 221 -7.17 1.80 -2.81
CA TYR A 221 -7.32 3.24 -2.57
C TYR A 221 -8.72 3.63 -2.09
N LEU A 222 -9.78 3.06 -2.68
CA LEU A 222 -11.15 3.45 -2.36
C LEU A 222 -11.57 3.04 -0.95
N TYR A 223 -11.10 1.89 -0.47
CA TYR A 223 -11.46 1.41 0.86
C TYR A 223 -10.95 2.30 2.00
N VAL A 224 -9.75 2.89 1.85
CA VAL A 224 -9.09 3.67 2.91
C VAL A 224 -9.28 5.18 2.76
N THR A 225 -10.07 5.63 1.80
CA THR A 225 -10.30 7.05 1.59
C THR A 225 -11.49 7.55 2.40
N GLU A 226 -11.42 8.79 2.88
CA GLU A 226 -12.54 9.50 3.52
C GLU A 226 -13.72 9.78 2.56
N TYR A 227 -13.53 9.50 1.27
CA TYR A 227 -14.52 9.69 0.20
C TYR A 227 -15.27 8.40 -0.14
N PHE A 228 -15.27 7.44 0.78
CA PHE A 228 -15.96 6.18 0.63
C PHE A 228 -17.48 6.40 0.52
N ASP A 229 -18.03 5.97 -0.60
CA ASP A 229 -19.47 5.99 -0.89
C ASP A 229 -19.94 4.56 -1.12
N GLU A 230 -20.65 4.01 -0.15
CA GLU A 230 -21.08 2.61 -0.17
C GLU A 230 -21.93 2.27 -1.40
N THR A 231 -22.73 3.22 -1.88
CA THR A 231 -23.63 2.99 -3.02
C THR A 231 -22.90 2.83 -4.35
N LEU A 232 -21.70 3.38 -4.46
CA LEU A 232 -20.84 3.28 -5.64
C LEU A 232 -19.71 2.27 -5.42
N TYR A 233 -19.13 2.23 -4.23
CA TYR A 233 -17.98 1.38 -3.91
C TYR A 233 -18.32 -0.11 -3.99
N PHE A 234 -19.41 -0.57 -3.36
CA PHE A 234 -19.71 -2.01 -3.35
C PHE A 234 -20.04 -2.59 -4.73
N PRO A 235 -20.84 -1.94 -5.59
CA PRO A 235 -20.99 -2.41 -6.96
C PRO A 235 -19.65 -2.50 -7.71
N LEU A 236 -18.81 -1.48 -7.60
CA LEU A 236 -17.48 -1.48 -8.21
C LEU A 236 -16.59 -2.59 -7.64
N MET A 237 -16.56 -2.78 -6.33
CA MET A 237 -15.82 -3.84 -5.68
C MET A 237 -16.25 -5.23 -6.19
N LYS A 238 -17.55 -5.47 -6.32
CA LYS A 238 -18.08 -6.72 -6.85
C LYS A 238 -17.62 -6.98 -8.29
N GLU A 239 -17.61 -5.95 -9.14
CA GLU A 239 -17.10 -6.06 -10.50
C GLU A 239 -15.59 -6.33 -10.54
N ILE A 240 -14.81 -5.63 -9.73
CA ILE A 240 -13.37 -5.86 -9.63
C ILE A 240 -13.07 -7.31 -9.20
N LEU A 241 -13.74 -7.80 -8.16
CA LEU A 241 -13.52 -9.13 -7.62
C LEU A 241 -13.88 -10.25 -8.61
N LYS A 242 -14.82 -10.03 -9.54
CA LYS A 242 -15.11 -11.01 -10.61
C LYS A 242 -13.89 -11.29 -11.48
N GLU A 243 -13.09 -10.27 -11.75
CA GLU A 243 -11.93 -10.34 -12.64
C GLU A 243 -10.64 -10.75 -11.92
N LEU A 244 -10.60 -10.72 -10.56
CA LEU A 244 -9.40 -11.00 -9.78
C LEU A 244 -9.32 -12.47 -9.34
N GLY A 245 -8.09 -12.94 -9.22
CA GLY A 245 -7.73 -14.22 -8.63
C GLY A 245 -7.45 -14.14 -7.11
N PRO A 246 -6.78 -15.15 -6.54
CA PRO A 246 -6.47 -15.23 -5.11
C PRO A 246 -5.54 -14.11 -4.60
N GLU A 247 -4.80 -13.46 -5.49
CA GLU A 247 -3.91 -12.34 -5.16
C GLU A 247 -4.62 -11.16 -4.49
N ALA A 248 -5.90 -10.94 -4.79
CA ALA A 248 -6.67 -9.87 -4.17
C ALA A 248 -6.82 -10.06 -2.66
N LEU A 249 -6.92 -11.29 -2.17
CA LEU A 249 -6.91 -11.60 -0.74
C LEU A 249 -5.59 -11.21 -0.09
N ALA A 250 -4.45 -11.49 -0.75
CA ALA A 250 -3.14 -11.16 -0.22
C ALA A 250 -2.89 -9.64 -0.20
N ILE A 251 -3.47 -8.90 -1.16
CA ILE A 251 -3.29 -7.45 -1.27
C ILE A 251 -4.25 -6.69 -0.36
N ARG A 252 -5.53 -7.11 -0.31
CA ARG A 252 -6.62 -6.41 0.38
C ARG A 252 -7.54 -7.35 1.17
N GLY A 253 -6.94 -8.34 1.83
CA GLY A 253 -7.67 -9.26 2.70
C GLY A 253 -8.47 -8.56 3.80
N ASP A 254 -7.99 -7.44 4.33
CA ASP A 254 -8.67 -6.59 5.31
C ASP A 254 -10.00 -6.01 4.79
N ALA A 255 -10.01 -5.45 3.57
CA ALA A 255 -11.23 -4.94 2.94
C ALA A 255 -12.22 -6.07 2.64
N ILE A 256 -11.72 -7.20 2.13
CA ILE A 256 -12.53 -8.38 1.83
C ILE A 256 -13.10 -8.97 3.13
N GLN A 257 -12.30 -9.04 4.21
CA GLN A 257 -12.73 -9.49 5.53
C GLN A 257 -13.85 -8.62 6.08
N TRP A 258 -13.68 -7.30 6.03
CA TRP A 258 -14.71 -6.36 6.48
C TRP A 258 -16.02 -6.57 5.71
N CYS A 259 -15.95 -6.69 4.37
CA CYS A 259 -17.13 -6.94 3.55
C CYS A 259 -17.76 -8.31 3.86
N TYR A 260 -16.95 -9.34 4.10
CA TYR A 260 -17.45 -10.67 4.46
C TYR A 260 -18.31 -10.64 5.72
N TYR A 261 -17.96 -9.84 6.71
CA TYR A 261 -18.73 -9.73 7.94
C TYR A 261 -19.96 -8.81 7.84
N HIS A 262 -19.89 -7.76 7.05
CA HIS A 262 -20.92 -6.71 7.01
C HIS A 262 -21.77 -6.73 5.74
N LYS A 263 -21.20 -7.11 4.61
CA LYS A 263 -21.78 -7.07 3.25
C LYS A 263 -21.43 -8.36 2.48
N ASN A 264 -21.71 -9.50 3.06
CA ASN A 264 -21.31 -10.82 2.54
C ASN A 264 -21.73 -11.05 1.07
N ASP A 265 -22.91 -10.55 0.67
CA ASP A 265 -23.42 -10.65 -0.69
C ASP A 265 -22.47 -10.04 -1.76
N ILE A 266 -21.61 -9.11 -1.36
CA ILE A 266 -20.64 -8.50 -2.27
C ILE A 266 -19.46 -9.44 -2.55
N VAL A 267 -18.97 -10.15 -1.54
CA VAL A 267 -17.71 -10.91 -1.61
C VAL A 267 -17.90 -12.42 -1.68
N LYS A 268 -19.09 -12.92 -1.38
CA LYS A 268 -19.36 -14.36 -1.29
C LYS A 268 -19.00 -15.11 -2.58
N GLU A 269 -19.44 -14.61 -3.73
CA GLU A 269 -19.16 -15.22 -5.03
C GLU A 269 -17.65 -15.31 -5.31
N TYR A 270 -16.92 -14.26 -4.95
CA TYR A 270 -15.47 -14.23 -5.07
C TYR A 270 -14.80 -15.24 -4.12
N ILE A 271 -15.20 -15.26 -2.85
CA ILE A 271 -14.68 -16.21 -1.85
C ILE A 271 -14.93 -17.65 -2.30
N ASP A 272 -16.14 -17.98 -2.72
CA ASP A 272 -16.49 -19.32 -3.22
C ASP A 272 -15.65 -19.72 -4.44
N LYS A 273 -15.32 -18.77 -5.33
CA LYS A 273 -14.45 -18.96 -6.49
C LYS A 273 -13.01 -19.29 -6.11
N VAL A 274 -12.46 -18.61 -5.08
CA VAL A 274 -11.03 -18.72 -4.74
C VAL A 274 -10.73 -19.66 -3.57
N GLU A 275 -11.74 -20.12 -2.81
CA GLU A 275 -11.58 -20.93 -1.59
C GLU A 275 -10.81 -22.25 -1.83
N SER A 276 -10.97 -22.85 -3.00
CA SER A 276 -10.25 -24.08 -3.35
C SER A 276 -8.76 -23.87 -3.67
N ASN A 277 -8.33 -22.63 -3.83
CA ASN A 277 -6.93 -22.33 -4.14
C ASN A 277 -6.10 -22.35 -2.86
N PRO A 278 -5.00 -23.13 -2.78
CA PRO A 278 -4.15 -23.21 -1.59
C PRO A 278 -3.62 -21.87 -1.11
N LEU A 279 -3.32 -20.96 -2.04
CA LEU A 279 -2.84 -19.60 -1.71
C LEU A 279 -3.88 -18.76 -1.00
N SER A 280 -5.16 -18.95 -1.34
CA SER A 280 -6.29 -18.26 -0.69
C SER A 280 -6.57 -18.83 0.69
N GLN A 281 -6.41 -20.13 0.88
CA GLN A 281 -6.79 -20.84 2.11
C GLN A 281 -6.06 -20.30 3.34
N LEU A 282 -4.79 -19.87 3.20
CA LEU A 282 -4.04 -19.27 4.29
C LEU A 282 -4.70 -17.98 4.80
N ILE A 283 -5.14 -17.11 3.90
CA ILE A 283 -5.76 -15.83 4.27
C ILE A 283 -7.21 -16.03 4.68
N LEU A 284 -7.93 -16.87 3.96
CA LEU A 284 -9.32 -17.22 4.31
C LEU A 284 -9.43 -17.88 5.68
N SER A 285 -8.46 -18.73 6.06
CA SER A 285 -8.43 -19.31 7.41
C SER A 285 -8.36 -18.24 8.50
N GLN A 286 -7.61 -17.16 8.29
CA GLN A 286 -7.57 -16.01 9.21
C GLN A 286 -8.92 -15.28 9.24
N ILE A 287 -9.50 -15.01 8.07
CA ILE A 287 -10.81 -14.36 7.97
C ILE A 287 -11.87 -15.18 8.71
N TYR A 288 -11.92 -16.49 8.48
CA TYR A 288 -12.88 -17.37 9.15
C TYR A 288 -12.63 -17.49 10.65
N PHE A 289 -11.36 -17.54 11.08
CA PHE A 289 -11.05 -17.58 12.51
C PHE A 289 -11.57 -16.33 13.24
N TYR A 290 -11.25 -15.13 12.73
CA TYR A 290 -11.77 -13.90 13.33
C TYR A 290 -13.29 -13.77 13.22
N GLY A 291 -13.91 -14.39 12.21
CA GLY A 291 -15.36 -14.43 12.05
C GLY A 291 -16.09 -15.30 13.10
N LEU A 292 -15.36 -16.13 13.87
CA LEU A 292 -15.92 -16.89 14.99
C LEU A 292 -16.40 -16.00 16.14
N SER A 293 -15.93 -14.75 16.22
CA SER A 293 -16.42 -13.75 17.18
C SER A 293 -17.79 -13.17 16.83
N SER A 294 -18.27 -13.38 15.61
CA SER A 294 -19.52 -12.79 15.11
C SER A 294 -20.65 -13.82 15.13
N GLU A 295 -21.66 -13.64 15.96
CA GLU A 295 -22.85 -14.53 16.01
C GLU A 295 -23.48 -14.73 14.63
N LYS A 296 -23.54 -13.68 13.82
CA LYS A 296 -24.12 -13.70 12.47
C LYS A 296 -23.39 -14.65 11.52
N ASN A 297 -22.06 -14.71 11.63
CA ASN A 297 -21.21 -15.43 10.69
C ASN A 297 -20.64 -16.73 11.29
N LEU A 298 -20.87 -16.98 12.59
CA LEU A 298 -20.25 -18.06 13.36
C LEU A 298 -20.35 -19.41 12.65
N LYS A 299 -21.55 -19.80 12.24
CA LYS A 299 -21.76 -21.13 11.62
C LYS A 299 -21.01 -21.26 10.30
N ASP A 300 -21.13 -20.28 9.41
CA ASP A 300 -20.46 -20.30 8.10
C ASP A 300 -18.93 -20.27 8.26
N CYS A 301 -18.42 -19.40 9.13
CA CYS A 301 -17.00 -19.35 9.42
C CYS A 301 -16.45 -20.64 10.00
N LYS A 302 -17.15 -21.24 10.96
CA LYS A 302 -16.75 -22.50 11.57
C LYS A 302 -16.71 -23.64 10.54
N ASP A 303 -17.76 -23.80 9.76
CA ASP A 303 -17.88 -24.87 8.76
C ASP A 303 -16.78 -24.73 7.68
N ARG A 304 -16.50 -23.52 7.23
CA ARG A 304 -15.45 -23.23 6.23
C ARG A 304 -14.05 -23.43 6.81
N LEU A 305 -13.79 -22.94 8.02
CA LEU A 305 -12.50 -23.10 8.69
C LEU A 305 -12.18 -24.57 8.92
N GLU A 306 -13.14 -25.36 9.45
CA GLU A 306 -12.96 -26.80 9.67
C GLU A 306 -12.68 -27.55 8.36
N ARG A 307 -13.35 -27.18 7.26
CA ARG A 307 -13.09 -27.75 5.93
C ARG A 307 -11.65 -27.47 5.47
N ILE A 308 -11.16 -26.23 5.62
CA ILE A 308 -9.78 -25.89 5.26
C ILE A 308 -8.79 -26.64 6.16
N LEU A 309 -9.02 -26.67 7.46
CA LEU A 309 -8.14 -27.36 8.41
C LEU A 309 -8.11 -28.89 8.19
N SER A 310 -9.20 -29.48 7.69
CA SER A 310 -9.25 -30.90 7.36
C SER A 310 -8.32 -31.32 6.22
N LEU A 311 -7.84 -30.37 5.41
CA LEU A 311 -6.84 -30.61 4.37
C LEU A 311 -5.43 -30.86 4.94
N GLY A 312 -5.22 -30.50 6.20
CA GLY A 312 -3.99 -30.81 6.93
C GLY A 312 -2.75 -30.00 6.48
N ASP A 313 -2.94 -28.84 5.81
CA ASP A 313 -1.81 -28.00 5.40
C ASP A 313 -1.08 -27.41 6.62
N GLU A 314 0.22 -27.66 6.69
CA GLU A 314 1.06 -27.27 7.82
C GLU A 314 1.16 -25.75 7.99
N CYS A 315 1.21 -24.99 6.89
CA CYS A 315 1.30 -23.54 6.95
C CYS A 315 0.00 -22.91 7.46
N ILE A 316 -1.14 -23.47 7.08
CA ILE A 316 -2.47 -23.01 7.54
C ILE A 316 -2.63 -23.31 9.03
N ILE A 317 -2.28 -24.51 9.45
CA ILE A 317 -2.37 -24.91 10.87
C ILE A 317 -1.44 -24.09 11.73
N SER A 318 -0.19 -23.89 11.29
CA SER A 318 0.79 -23.00 11.94
C SER A 318 0.22 -21.58 12.11
N LYS A 319 -0.44 -21.06 11.05
CA LYS A 319 -1.08 -19.74 11.11
C LYS A 319 -2.24 -19.67 12.09
N ILE A 320 -3.06 -20.72 12.16
CA ILE A 320 -4.16 -20.81 13.14
C ILE A 320 -3.62 -20.87 14.57
N VAL A 321 -2.51 -21.58 14.81
CA VAL A 321 -1.83 -21.58 16.12
C VAL A 321 -1.34 -20.17 16.46
N GLU A 322 -0.65 -19.50 15.54
CA GLU A 322 -0.19 -18.11 15.73
C GLU A 322 -1.33 -17.17 16.14
N ILE A 323 -2.40 -17.12 15.33
CA ILE A 323 -3.50 -16.19 15.61
C ILE A 323 -4.30 -16.59 16.85
N SER A 324 -4.39 -17.89 17.18
CA SER A 324 -5.01 -18.34 18.41
C SER A 324 -4.24 -17.85 19.64
N MET A 325 -2.91 -17.87 19.64
CA MET A 325 -2.11 -17.31 20.71
C MET A 325 -2.31 -15.80 20.85
N LYS A 326 -2.23 -15.08 19.74
CA LYS A 326 -2.45 -13.62 19.72
C LYS A 326 -3.85 -13.21 20.18
N SER A 327 -4.85 -14.04 19.90
CA SER A 327 -6.25 -13.79 20.22
C SER A 327 -6.72 -14.39 21.55
N TYR A 328 -5.83 -15.06 22.28
CA TYR A 328 -6.17 -15.75 23.54
C TYR A 328 -6.73 -14.82 24.61
N ARG A 329 -6.36 -13.55 24.62
CA ARG A 329 -6.85 -12.51 25.54
C ARG A 329 -8.16 -11.86 25.12
N LEU A 330 -8.66 -12.16 23.90
CA LEU A 330 -9.91 -11.58 23.39
C LEU A 330 -11.07 -12.44 23.88
N PRO A 331 -11.98 -11.89 24.75
CA PRO A 331 -13.05 -12.68 25.35
C PRO A 331 -13.90 -13.45 24.34
N GLU A 332 -14.20 -12.81 23.21
CA GLU A 332 -15.03 -13.36 22.13
C GLU A 332 -14.35 -14.50 21.34
N LEU A 333 -13.02 -14.62 21.40
CA LEU A 333 -12.23 -15.65 20.70
C LEU A 333 -11.52 -16.61 21.64
N TYR A 334 -11.60 -16.40 22.94
CA TYR A 334 -10.88 -17.19 23.95
C TYR A 334 -11.15 -18.69 23.83
N GLU A 335 -12.41 -19.11 23.81
CA GLU A 335 -12.78 -20.54 23.75
C GLU A 335 -12.31 -21.18 22.44
N TYR A 336 -12.41 -20.49 21.32
CA TYR A 336 -11.93 -20.99 20.03
C TYR A 336 -10.41 -21.08 20.00
N SER A 337 -9.71 -20.08 20.51
CA SER A 337 -8.26 -20.06 20.64
C SER A 337 -7.77 -21.26 21.45
N LYS A 338 -8.40 -21.52 22.60
CA LYS A 338 -8.07 -22.66 23.44
C LYS A 338 -8.29 -23.99 22.71
N ILE A 339 -9.45 -24.18 22.07
CA ILE A 339 -9.77 -25.39 21.31
C ILE A 339 -8.73 -25.68 20.23
N PHE A 340 -8.33 -24.69 19.43
CA PHE A 340 -7.34 -24.89 18.37
C PHE A 340 -5.94 -25.13 18.91
N LEU A 341 -5.54 -24.42 19.96
CA LEU A 341 -4.23 -24.64 20.60
C LEU A 341 -4.15 -26.04 21.22
N GLU A 342 -5.19 -26.53 21.89
CA GLU A 342 -5.24 -27.89 22.41
C GLU A 342 -5.22 -28.94 21.31
N ARG A 343 -5.98 -28.72 20.22
CA ARG A 343 -6.05 -29.63 19.07
C ARG A 343 -4.69 -29.90 18.44
N TYR A 344 -3.87 -28.87 18.28
CA TYR A 344 -2.60 -28.96 17.58
C TYR A 344 -1.37 -29.03 18.49
N ALA A 345 -1.55 -29.09 19.81
CA ALA A 345 -0.44 -29.15 20.79
C ALA A 345 0.48 -30.36 20.61
N THR A 346 -0.02 -31.44 20.02
CA THR A 346 0.77 -32.65 19.73
C THR A 346 1.22 -32.79 18.28
N ASP A 347 0.96 -31.79 17.46
CA ASP A 347 1.38 -31.78 16.06
C ASP A 347 2.91 -31.60 15.98
N ASP A 348 3.62 -32.59 15.42
CA ASP A 348 5.07 -32.64 15.39
C ASP A 348 5.71 -32.05 14.14
N ARG A 349 4.91 -31.47 13.27
CA ARG A 349 5.39 -30.78 12.07
C ARG A 349 6.13 -29.50 12.44
N GLU A 350 7.21 -29.21 11.72
CA GLU A 350 8.18 -28.19 12.06
C GLU A 350 7.55 -26.79 12.19
N LYS A 351 6.76 -26.36 11.19
CA LYS A 351 6.14 -25.02 11.20
C LYS A 351 5.11 -24.86 12.31
N VAL A 352 4.38 -25.93 12.66
CA VAL A 352 3.39 -25.89 13.74
C VAL A 352 4.13 -25.77 15.10
N ALA A 353 5.14 -26.58 15.29
CA ALA A 353 5.98 -26.52 16.49
C ALA A 353 6.66 -25.16 16.65
N ASP A 354 7.19 -24.60 15.55
CA ASP A 354 7.78 -23.27 15.54
C ASP A 354 6.76 -22.18 15.93
N ALA A 355 5.51 -22.26 15.45
CA ALA A 355 4.48 -21.30 15.82
C ALA A 355 4.22 -21.29 17.33
N TYR A 356 4.18 -22.44 17.99
CA TYR A 356 4.06 -22.52 19.45
C TYR A 356 5.22 -21.82 20.15
N CYS A 357 6.44 -21.94 19.64
CA CYS A 357 7.62 -21.35 20.26
C CYS A 357 7.72 -19.85 20.05
N TRP A 358 7.49 -19.40 18.83
CA TRP A 358 7.62 -17.98 18.48
C TRP A 358 6.54 -17.11 19.13
N TYR A 359 5.36 -17.68 19.39
CA TYR A 359 4.22 -16.89 19.89
C TYR A 359 3.79 -17.24 21.31
N CYS A 360 4.51 -18.13 22.03
CA CYS A 360 4.17 -18.49 23.40
C CYS A 360 4.18 -17.28 24.36
N SER A 361 4.99 -16.26 24.09
CA SER A 361 5.03 -15.03 24.86
C SER A 361 3.76 -14.16 24.76
N GLU A 362 2.92 -14.41 23.76
CA GLU A 362 1.62 -13.72 23.61
C GLU A 362 0.56 -14.24 24.59
N LEU A 363 0.74 -15.44 25.12
CA LEU A 363 -0.16 -16.01 26.11
C LEU A 363 -0.01 -15.31 27.47
N PRO A 364 -1.11 -15.15 28.23
CA PRO A 364 -1.06 -14.56 29.55
C PRO A 364 -0.41 -15.52 30.56
N THR A 365 0.17 -14.96 31.62
CA THR A 365 0.81 -15.73 32.69
C THR A 365 -0.16 -16.63 33.47
N ASP A 366 -1.44 -16.33 33.49
CA ASP A 366 -2.49 -17.16 34.09
C ASP A 366 -2.87 -18.38 33.24
N ALA A 367 -2.37 -18.50 32.03
CA ALA A 367 -2.51 -19.70 31.19
C ALA A 367 -1.51 -20.82 31.59
N PHE A 368 -1.13 -20.91 32.83
CA PHE A 368 -0.10 -21.85 33.35
C PHE A 368 -0.39 -23.32 33.01
N ASP A 369 -1.64 -23.77 33.18
CA ASP A 369 -2.01 -25.16 32.87
C ASP A 369 -1.85 -25.47 31.39
N PHE A 370 -2.12 -24.50 30.55
CA PHE A 370 -1.93 -24.60 29.11
C PHE A 370 -0.45 -24.66 28.74
N TYR A 371 0.40 -23.81 29.33
CA TYR A 371 1.85 -23.90 29.15
C TYR A 371 2.39 -25.29 29.59
N CYS A 372 1.93 -25.81 30.72
CA CYS A 372 2.32 -27.12 31.19
C CYS A 372 1.91 -28.24 30.24
N SER A 373 0.74 -28.13 29.61
CA SER A 373 0.30 -29.11 28.63
C SER A 373 1.15 -29.06 27.35
N ILE A 374 1.46 -27.89 26.80
CA ILE A 374 2.35 -27.74 25.65
C ILE A 374 3.75 -28.22 25.95
N ALA A 375 4.31 -27.90 27.12
CA ALA A 375 5.66 -28.32 27.51
C ALA A 375 5.83 -29.83 27.55
N LYS A 376 4.76 -30.59 27.74
CA LYS A 376 4.76 -32.07 27.69
C LYS A 376 4.67 -32.63 26.28
N THR A 377 4.31 -31.81 25.30
CA THR A 377 4.19 -32.22 23.91
C THR A 377 5.53 -32.25 23.20
N TRP A 378 5.55 -32.73 21.96
CA TRP A 378 6.74 -32.71 21.13
C TRP A 378 7.25 -31.26 20.90
N ALA A 379 6.37 -30.31 20.64
CA ALA A 379 6.71 -28.90 20.45
C ALA A 379 7.45 -28.36 21.69
N GLY A 380 6.89 -28.51 22.88
CA GLY A 380 7.50 -28.05 24.11
C GLY A 380 8.84 -28.74 24.45
N LYS A 381 8.98 -30.02 24.14
CA LYS A 381 10.26 -30.76 24.35
C LYS A 381 11.37 -30.27 23.42
N ARG A 382 11.05 -29.89 22.22
CA ARG A 382 12.02 -29.46 21.20
C ARG A 382 12.46 -28.01 21.40
N HIS A 383 11.58 -27.15 21.90
CA HIS A 383 11.78 -25.71 21.90
C HIS A 383 11.96 -25.14 23.31
N ARG A 384 13.08 -24.46 23.48
CA ARG A 384 13.53 -23.91 24.76
C ARG A 384 12.66 -22.77 25.26
N GLU A 385 12.10 -21.98 24.37
CA GLU A 385 11.31 -20.78 24.66
C GLU A 385 10.09 -21.10 25.55
N ILE A 386 9.39 -22.21 25.30
CA ILE A 386 8.27 -22.62 26.12
C ILE A 386 8.75 -22.98 27.55
N HIS A 387 9.88 -23.61 27.68
CA HIS A 387 10.45 -23.96 28.99
C HIS A 387 10.92 -22.71 29.75
N GLU A 388 11.53 -21.75 29.08
CA GLU A 388 11.94 -20.47 29.69
C GLU A 388 10.71 -19.67 30.17
N GLN A 389 9.60 -19.72 29.45
CA GLN A 389 8.35 -19.07 29.85
C GLN A 389 7.77 -19.76 31.12
N LEU A 390 7.79 -21.09 31.19
CA LEU A 390 7.38 -21.83 32.38
C LEU A 390 8.22 -21.47 33.58
N ASP A 391 9.56 -21.41 33.43
CA ASP A 391 10.47 -21.00 34.48
C ASP A 391 10.22 -19.60 35.03
N TYR A 392 9.76 -18.67 34.12
CA TYR A 392 9.39 -17.32 34.52
C TYR A 392 8.10 -17.29 35.34
N ILE A 393 7.10 -18.10 34.96
CA ILE A 393 5.79 -18.15 35.66
C ILE A 393 5.93 -18.81 37.04
N MET A 394 6.86 -19.79 37.19
CA MET A 394 7.09 -20.50 38.46
C MET A 394 7.91 -19.69 39.49
N LYS A 395 8.54 -18.61 39.10
CA LYS A 395 9.28 -17.70 39.99
C LYS A 395 8.37 -16.58 40.49
#